data_cdf8af565160258a0a1cbdbd53959eeb
#
_entry.id   cdf8af565160258a0a1cbdbd53959eeb
#
_cell.length_a   1.000
_cell.length_b   1.000
_cell.length_c   1.000
_cell.angle_alpha   90.00
_cell.angle_beta   90.00
_cell.angle_gamma   90.00
#
_symmetry.space_group_name_H-M   'P 1'
#
loop_
_entity.id
_entity.type
_entity.pdbx_description
1 polymer ?
#
loop_
_entity_poly.entity_id
_entity_poly.type
_entity_poly.pdbx_seq_one_letter_code
_entity_poly.pdbx_strand_id
1 'polypeptide(L)'
;MAIRNSHCSFCGAAYAPGLPWPRTCQECGGTGYLNPLPVAVMVLPVDDGLLVVRRDVEPHRGLLALPGGFIDIGESWQQAAVRELREETGVVADAAGVRLFDAVSAPDGTVLIFGLGPRTTADALPPVARTAETSEWLVIDGPRELAFPLHTQIVTRYFGSGRTL
;
A
#
# COMPACT_ATOMS: atom_id res chain seq x y z
N MET A 1 8.95 -3.87 -27.34
CA MET A 1 8.50 -3.77 -25.93
C MET A 1 7.57 -4.94 -25.61
N ALA A 2 7.81 -5.67 -24.52
CA ALA A 2 6.87 -6.70 -24.07
C ALA A 2 5.59 -6.02 -23.59
N ILE A 3 4.44 -6.44 -24.11
CA ILE A 3 3.13 -5.94 -23.69
C ILE A 3 2.64 -6.83 -22.54
N ARG A 4 2.45 -6.24 -21.36
CA ARG A 4 1.96 -6.96 -20.18
C ARG A 4 0.61 -7.60 -20.48
N ASN A 5 0.41 -8.86 -20.04
CA ASN A 5 -0.83 -9.61 -20.23
C ASN A 5 -1.23 -9.86 -21.71
N SER A 6 -0.27 -9.90 -22.63
CA SER A 6 -0.49 -10.20 -24.06
C SER A 6 -0.54 -11.70 -24.39
N HIS A 7 -0.17 -12.56 -23.43
CA HIS A 7 -0.12 -14.00 -23.61
C HIS A 7 -0.93 -14.73 -22.53
N CYS A 8 -1.42 -15.91 -22.88
CA CYS A 8 -2.10 -16.81 -21.97
C CYS A 8 -1.16 -17.26 -20.83
N SER A 9 -1.56 -17.10 -19.58
CA SER A 9 -0.77 -17.52 -18.42
C SER A 9 -0.72 -19.05 -18.23
N PHE A 10 -1.54 -19.82 -18.95
CA PHE A 10 -1.59 -21.27 -18.86
C PHE A 10 -0.68 -21.96 -19.91
N CYS A 11 -0.68 -21.50 -21.14
CA CYS A 11 0.06 -22.17 -22.23
C CYS A 11 1.04 -21.26 -22.99
N GLY A 12 1.09 -19.97 -22.68
CA GLY A 12 1.99 -19.01 -23.33
C GLY A 12 1.55 -18.55 -24.72
N ALA A 13 0.42 -19.01 -25.27
CA ALA A 13 -0.07 -18.56 -26.56
C ALA A 13 -0.46 -17.06 -26.53
N ALA A 14 -0.17 -16.33 -27.61
CA ALA A 14 -0.53 -14.92 -27.70
C ALA A 14 -2.06 -14.74 -27.79
N TYR A 15 -2.58 -13.77 -27.09
CA TYR A 15 -3.97 -13.34 -27.27
C TYR A 15 -4.13 -12.49 -28.54
N ALA A 16 -5.28 -12.58 -29.19
CA ALA A 16 -5.62 -11.69 -30.28
C ALA A 16 -5.62 -10.21 -29.80
N PRO A 17 -5.07 -9.28 -30.59
CA PRO A 17 -5.11 -7.86 -30.25
C PRO A 17 -6.52 -7.36 -29.99
N GLY A 18 -6.68 -6.55 -28.93
CA GLY A 18 -7.98 -5.94 -28.61
C GLY A 18 -9.02 -6.85 -27.94
N LEU A 19 -8.67 -8.13 -27.66
CA LEU A 19 -9.58 -9.03 -26.94
C LEU A 19 -9.86 -8.47 -25.51
N PRO A 20 -11.15 -8.24 -25.14
CA PRO A 20 -11.50 -7.73 -23.82
C PRO A 20 -11.26 -8.77 -22.71
N TRP A 21 -11.13 -8.30 -21.47
CA TRP A 21 -11.07 -9.15 -20.30
C TRP A 21 -12.46 -9.52 -19.76
N PRO A 22 -12.69 -10.74 -19.21
CA PRO A 22 -11.75 -11.88 -19.13
C PRO A 22 -11.47 -12.47 -20.52
N ARG A 23 -10.28 -13.11 -20.71
CA ARG A 23 -9.81 -13.66 -21.99
C ARG A 23 -9.78 -15.17 -21.97
N THR A 24 -10.52 -15.82 -22.87
CA THR A 24 -10.41 -17.26 -23.09
C THR A 24 -9.40 -17.53 -24.19
N CYS A 25 -8.39 -18.34 -23.88
CA CYS A 25 -7.35 -18.73 -24.84
C CYS A 25 -7.92 -19.68 -25.90
N GLN A 26 -7.68 -19.37 -27.15
CA GLN A 26 -8.16 -20.19 -28.29
C GLN A 26 -7.40 -21.53 -28.37
N GLU A 27 -6.15 -21.59 -27.89
CA GLU A 27 -5.30 -22.78 -27.97
C GLU A 27 -5.58 -23.80 -26.86
N CYS A 28 -5.74 -23.33 -25.60
CA CYS A 28 -5.90 -24.24 -24.46
C CYS A 28 -7.24 -24.14 -23.74
N GLY A 29 -8.13 -23.22 -24.12
CA GLY A 29 -9.42 -23.00 -23.48
C GLY A 29 -9.33 -22.34 -22.08
N GLY A 30 -8.14 -22.08 -21.56
CA GLY A 30 -7.96 -21.45 -20.25
C GLY A 30 -8.43 -20.00 -20.24
N THR A 31 -9.16 -19.59 -19.19
CA THR A 31 -9.66 -18.22 -19.05
C THR A 31 -8.78 -17.43 -18.08
N GLY A 32 -8.17 -16.37 -18.59
CA GLY A 32 -7.38 -15.42 -17.82
C GLY A 32 -8.23 -14.22 -17.38
N TYR A 33 -7.88 -13.65 -16.22
CA TYR A 33 -8.50 -12.46 -15.65
C TYR A 33 -7.46 -11.37 -15.48
N LEU A 34 -7.88 -10.12 -15.53
CA LEU A 34 -7.07 -8.97 -15.16
C LEU A 34 -7.66 -8.37 -13.88
N ASN A 35 -7.06 -8.69 -12.76
CA ASN A 35 -7.51 -8.25 -11.45
C ASN A 35 -6.68 -7.07 -10.95
N PRO A 36 -7.24 -6.17 -10.13
CA PRO A 36 -6.49 -5.16 -9.42
C PRO A 36 -5.41 -5.80 -8.52
N LEU A 37 -4.28 -5.11 -8.39
CA LEU A 37 -3.23 -5.53 -7.45
C LEU A 37 -3.54 -4.99 -6.06
N PRO A 38 -3.59 -5.84 -5.02
CA PRO A 38 -3.86 -5.38 -3.66
C PRO A 38 -2.61 -4.78 -3.03
N VAL A 39 -2.79 -3.64 -2.33
CA VAL A 39 -1.77 -2.90 -1.59
C VAL A 39 -2.26 -2.67 -0.18
N ALA A 40 -1.47 -3.00 0.83
CA ALA A 40 -1.76 -2.69 2.23
C ALA A 40 -0.97 -1.45 2.65
N VAL A 41 -1.65 -0.49 3.29
CA VAL A 41 -1.07 0.78 3.74
C VAL A 41 -1.38 0.97 5.21
N MET A 42 -0.36 1.29 6.01
CA MET A 42 -0.52 1.49 7.44
C MET A 42 -0.82 2.96 7.77
N VAL A 43 -1.90 3.21 8.50
CA VAL A 43 -2.21 4.46 9.19
C VAL A 43 -1.85 4.24 10.65
N LEU A 44 -0.65 4.65 11.06
CA LEU A 44 -0.16 4.46 12.43
C LEU A 44 -0.23 5.75 13.24
N PRO A 45 -1.15 5.85 14.22
CA PRO A 45 -1.19 6.97 15.15
C PRO A 45 0.00 6.95 16.11
N VAL A 46 0.71 8.08 16.19
CA VAL A 46 1.84 8.28 17.11
C VAL A 46 1.58 9.56 17.88
N ASP A 47 1.42 9.45 19.19
CA ASP A 47 0.96 10.57 20.04
C ASP A 47 -0.29 11.22 19.44
N ASP A 48 -0.21 12.51 19.10
CA ASP A 48 -1.28 13.25 18.44
C ASP A 48 -1.16 13.30 16.91
N GLY A 49 -0.16 12.62 16.33
CA GLY A 49 0.16 12.64 14.92
C GLY A 49 -0.03 11.31 14.20
N LEU A 50 0.49 11.26 12.98
CA LEU A 50 0.60 10.06 12.13
C LEU A 50 2.04 9.86 11.68
N LEU A 51 2.50 8.61 11.72
CA LEU A 51 3.77 8.21 11.14
C LEU A 51 3.66 8.21 9.61
N VAL A 52 4.64 8.84 8.97
CA VAL A 52 4.85 8.83 7.51
C VAL A 52 6.30 8.54 7.20
N VAL A 53 6.58 8.08 6.00
CA VAL A 53 7.93 7.82 5.48
C VAL A 53 8.28 8.79 4.37
N ARG A 54 9.57 9.12 4.22
CA ARG A 54 10.08 9.82 3.03
C ARG A 54 10.61 8.80 2.03
N ARG A 55 9.98 8.73 0.88
CA ARG A 55 10.34 7.79 -0.19
C ARG A 55 11.76 8.03 -0.70
N ASP A 56 12.53 6.97 -0.88
CA ASP A 56 13.86 7.01 -1.53
C ASP A 56 13.90 6.24 -2.86
N VAL A 57 12.71 5.86 -3.36
CA VAL A 57 12.51 5.16 -4.64
C VAL A 57 11.50 5.89 -5.53
N GLU A 58 11.63 5.68 -6.83
CA GLU A 58 10.64 6.16 -7.81
C GLU A 58 9.38 5.26 -7.82
N PRO A 59 8.22 5.79 -8.18
CA PRO A 59 7.92 7.21 -8.42
C PRO A 59 7.86 8.03 -7.12
N HIS A 60 7.94 9.37 -7.25
CA HIS A 60 7.75 10.33 -6.15
C HIS A 60 8.85 10.29 -5.08
N ARG A 61 10.09 10.01 -5.47
CA ARG A 61 11.25 10.08 -4.60
C ARG A 61 11.35 11.44 -3.88
N GLY A 62 11.63 11.41 -2.57
CA GLY A 62 11.73 12.59 -1.73
C GLY A 62 10.39 13.08 -1.15
N LEU A 63 9.26 12.62 -1.65
CA LEU A 63 7.95 12.97 -1.11
C LEU A 63 7.56 12.04 0.06
N LEU A 64 6.65 12.53 0.91
CA LEU A 64 6.13 11.77 2.03
C LEU A 64 5.01 10.82 1.59
N ALA A 65 4.92 9.66 2.22
CA ALA A 65 3.85 8.68 2.02
C ALA A 65 3.49 8.02 3.36
N LEU A 66 2.32 7.40 3.44
CA LEU A 66 2.05 6.41 4.47
C LEU A 66 2.83 5.14 4.14
N PRO A 67 3.41 4.42 5.13
CA PRO A 67 4.11 3.17 4.88
C PRO A 67 3.18 2.10 4.30
N GLY A 68 3.66 1.32 3.34
CA GLY A 68 2.85 0.29 2.71
C GLY A 68 3.36 -0.18 1.36
N GLY A 69 2.89 -1.37 0.95
CA GLY A 69 3.28 -2.02 -0.29
C GLY A 69 2.33 -3.13 -0.71
N PHE A 70 2.75 -3.95 -1.68
CA PHE A 70 1.94 -5.03 -2.20
C PHE A 70 1.71 -6.14 -1.17
N ILE A 71 0.53 -6.73 -1.21
CA ILE A 71 0.19 -7.90 -0.40
C ILE A 71 0.74 -9.14 -1.11
N ASP A 72 1.58 -9.90 -0.42
CA ASP A 72 2.15 -11.13 -0.94
C ASP A 72 1.16 -12.32 -0.82
N ILE A 73 1.33 -13.31 -1.71
CA ILE A 73 0.54 -14.53 -1.65
C ILE A 73 0.83 -15.26 -0.33
N GLY A 74 -0.23 -15.58 0.42
CA GLY A 74 -0.13 -16.33 1.68
C GLY A 74 -0.16 -15.46 2.93
N GLU A 75 -0.12 -14.12 2.81
CA GLU A 75 -0.33 -13.21 3.95
C GLU A 75 -1.71 -12.53 3.92
N SER A 76 -2.21 -12.18 5.08
CA SER A 76 -3.38 -11.30 5.18
C SER A 76 -2.98 -9.85 4.93
N TRP A 77 -3.92 -8.97 4.59
CA TRP A 77 -3.64 -7.55 4.41
C TRP A 77 -3.11 -6.87 5.69
N GLN A 78 -3.51 -7.36 6.88
CA GLN A 78 -2.97 -6.88 8.15
C GLN A 78 -1.51 -7.28 8.32
N GLN A 79 -1.16 -8.52 7.93
CA GLN A 79 0.22 -9.00 7.95
C GLN A 79 1.08 -8.22 6.97
N ALA A 80 0.58 -7.94 5.76
CA ALA A 80 1.26 -7.08 4.80
C ALA A 80 1.51 -5.67 5.37
N ALA A 81 0.48 -5.03 5.94
CA ALA A 81 0.60 -3.69 6.50
C ALA A 81 1.65 -3.61 7.63
N VAL A 82 1.73 -4.60 8.52
CA VAL A 82 2.75 -4.60 9.59
C VAL A 82 4.13 -5.02 9.09
N ARG A 83 4.23 -5.86 8.06
CA ARG A 83 5.50 -6.20 7.41
C ARG A 83 6.11 -4.96 6.75
N GLU A 84 5.34 -4.27 5.91
CA GLU A 84 5.76 -3.03 5.22
C GLU A 84 6.14 -1.94 6.23
N LEU A 85 5.32 -1.72 7.26
CA LEU A 85 5.66 -0.80 8.36
C LEU A 85 7.05 -1.12 8.95
N ARG A 86 7.32 -2.39 9.24
CA ARG A 86 8.60 -2.82 9.81
C ARG A 86 9.75 -2.64 8.81
N GLU A 87 9.56 -2.99 7.54
CA GLU A 87 10.60 -2.89 6.50
C GLU A 87 10.98 -1.45 6.22
N GLU A 88 10.02 -0.55 6.21
CA GLU A 88 10.22 0.87 5.89
C GLU A 88 10.65 1.73 7.09
N THR A 89 10.31 1.32 8.33
CA THR A 89 10.49 2.16 9.52
C THR A 89 11.19 1.48 10.70
N GLY A 90 11.27 0.14 10.70
CA GLY A 90 11.72 -0.65 11.84
C GLY A 90 10.67 -0.82 12.95
N VAL A 91 9.50 -0.19 12.83
CA VAL A 91 8.43 -0.31 13.83
C VAL A 91 7.79 -1.69 13.77
N VAL A 92 7.65 -2.34 14.91
CA VAL A 92 7.00 -3.64 15.06
C VAL A 92 5.60 -3.44 15.62
N ALA A 93 4.60 -3.99 14.94
CA ALA A 93 3.19 -3.97 15.36
C ALA A 93 2.58 -5.37 15.25
N ASP A 94 1.52 -5.62 16.03
CA ASP A 94 0.76 -6.87 15.94
C ASP A 94 -0.35 -6.72 14.88
N ALA A 95 -0.37 -7.63 13.90
CA ALA A 95 -1.39 -7.67 12.85
C ALA A 95 -2.82 -7.81 13.41
N ALA A 96 -2.99 -8.50 14.55
CA ALA A 96 -4.30 -8.64 15.20
C ALA A 96 -4.86 -7.29 15.72
N GLY A 97 -4.00 -6.31 15.99
CA GLY A 97 -4.38 -4.96 16.42
C GLY A 97 -4.74 -4.02 15.25
N VAL A 98 -4.53 -4.43 14.00
CA VAL A 98 -4.80 -3.59 12.83
C VAL A 98 -6.26 -3.73 12.40
N ARG A 99 -6.98 -2.61 12.36
CA ARG A 99 -8.38 -2.54 11.92
C ARG A 99 -8.50 -1.86 10.57
N LEU A 100 -9.52 -2.22 9.79
CA LEU A 100 -9.78 -1.55 8.52
C LEU A 100 -10.14 -0.08 8.77
N PHE A 101 -9.39 0.84 8.15
CA PHE A 101 -9.74 2.27 8.11
C PHE A 101 -10.54 2.58 6.84
N ASP A 102 -10.04 2.12 5.67
CA ASP A 102 -10.71 2.26 4.37
C ASP A 102 -10.17 1.26 3.35
N ALA A 103 -10.94 1.07 2.25
CA ALA A 103 -10.49 0.33 1.07
C ALA A 103 -10.94 1.09 -0.19
N VAL A 104 -9.98 1.45 -1.06
CA VAL A 104 -10.20 2.34 -2.20
C VAL A 104 -9.53 1.80 -3.44
N SER A 105 -10.25 1.80 -4.56
CA SER A 105 -9.68 1.50 -5.87
C SER A 105 -8.95 2.71 -6.45
N ALA A 106 -7.72 2.51 -6.92
CA ALA A 106 -6.94 3.53 -7.60
C ALA A 106 -7.05 3.40 -9.14
N PRO A 107 -6.88 4.51 -9.88
CA PRO A 107 -6.97 4.51 -11.34
C PRO A 107 -5.88 3.69 -12.05
N ASP A 108 -4.77 3.40 -11.36
CA ASP A 108 -3.63 2.64 -11.88
C ASP A 108 -3.83 1.11 -11.86
N GLY A 109 -5.00 0.65 -11.38
CA GLY A 109 -5.32 -0.76 -11.28
C GLY A 109 -4.88 -1.40 -9.96
N THR A 110 -4.64 -0.61 -8.91
CA THR A 110 -4.44 -1.11 -7.55
C THR A 110 -5.71 -0.97 -6.70
N VAL A 111 -5.81 -1.77 -5.65
CA VAL A 111 -6.78 -1.60 -4.54
C VAL A 111 -5.97 -1.38 -3.28
N LEU A 112 -6.09 -0.20 -2.69
CA LEU A 112 -5.41 0.16 -1.44
C LEU A 112 -6.30 -0.18 -0.26
N ILE A 113 -5.77 -0.94 0.69
CA ILE A 113 -6.41 -1.28 1.95
C ILE A 113 -5.67 -0.54 3.05
N PHE A 114 -6.29 0.49 3.61
CA PHE A 114 -5.72 1.30 4.68
C PHE A 114 -6.06 0.69 6.03
N GLY A 115 -5.03 0.19 6.72
CA GLY A 115 -5.13 -0.38 8.06
C GLY A 115 -4.82 0.65 9.13
N LEU A 116 -5.74 0.86 10.08
CA LEU A 116 -5.49 1.67 11.28
C LEU A 116 -4.78 0.80 12.31
N GLY A 117 -3.53 1.11 12.59
CA GLY A 117 -2.74 0.47 13.63
C GLY A 117 -3.12 0.95 15.03
N PRO A 118 -2.73 0.21 16.08
CA PRO A 118 -2.89 0.65 17.45
C PRO A 118 -2.07 1.92 17.70
N ARG A 119 -2.62 2.86 18.49
CA ARG A 119 -1.91 4.07 18.88
C ARG A 119 -0.64 3.73 19.64
N THR A 120 0.46 4.41 19.31
CA THR A 120 1.74 4.31 20.00
C THR A 120 2.26 5.69 20.38
N THR A 121 3.41 5.77 21.03
CA THR A 121 4.08 7.02 21.42
C THR A 121 5.42 7.16 20.69
N ALA A 122 5.89 8.38 20.50
CA ALA A 122 7.18 8.64 19.85
C ALA A 122 8.35 7.95 20.57
N ASP A 123 8.32 7.89 21.91
CA ASP A 123 9.35 7.23 22.73
C ASP A 123 9.41 5.71 22.54
N ALA A 124 8.33 5.09 22.06
CA ALA A 124 8.27 3.66 21.77
C ALA A 124 8.79 3.31 20.36
N LEU A 125 9.06 4.31 19.51
CA LEU A 125 9.52 4.08 18.14
C LEU A 125 11.03 3.80 18.11
N PRO A 126 11.50 2.96 17.15
CA PRO A 126 12.94 2.76 16.94
C PRO A 126 13.59 4.05 16.44
N PRO A 127 14.92 4.17 16.53
CA PRO A 127 15.63 5.27 15.89
C PRO A 127 15.35 5.34 14.40
N VAL A 128 15.29 6.55 13.85
CA VAL A 128 15.17 6.75 12.40
C VAL A 128 16.38 6.11 11.71
N ALA A 129 16.11 5.21 10.77
CA ALA A 129 17.12 4.55 9.96
C ALA A 129 16.71 4.57 8.48
N ARG A 130 17.69 4.75 7.60
CA ARG A 130 17.47 4.61 6.17
C ARG A 130 17.31 3.14 5.81
N THR A 131 16.36 2.84 4.93
CA THR A 131 16.14 1.51 4.36
C THR A 131 16.42 1.51 2.86
N ALA A 132 16.11 0.43 2.16
CA ALA A 132 16.21 0.37 0.70
C ALA A 132 15.21 1.29 -0.01
N GLU A 133 14.06 1.59 0.62
CA GLU A 133 12.94 2.28 0.00
C GLU A 133 12.63 3.64 0.64
N THR A 134 13.12 3.88 1.86
CA THR A 134 12.84 5.10 2.63
C THR A 134 14.11 5.71 3.19
N SER A 135 14.22 7.05 3.12
CA SER A 135 15.35 7.79 3.69
C SER A 135 15.18 8.09 5.18
N GLU A 136 13.94 8.25 5.63
CA GLU A 136 13.55 8.53 7.01
C GLU A 136 12.07 8.24 7.22
N TRP A 137 11.67 8.11 8.47
CA TRP A 137 10.30 8.28 8.90
C TRP A 137 10.17 9.51 9.81
N LEU A 138 8.97 10.10 9.85
CA LEU A 138 8.65 11.22 10.72
C LEU A 138 7.18 11.17 11.13
N VAL A 139 6.82 11.99 12.13
CA VAL A 139 5.43 12.13 12.58
C VAL A 139 4.91 13.48 12.10
N ILE A 140 3.77 13.47 11.40
CA ILE A 140 3.05 14.67 11.02
C ILE A 140 1.91 14.92 12.02
N ASP A 141 1.64 16.19 12.34
CA ASP A 141 0.69 16.64 13.37
C ASP A 141 -0.63 17.18 12.79
N GLY A 142 -0.79 17.14 11.46
CA GLY A 142 -1.97 17.63 10.75
C GLY A 142 -2.03 17.17 9.30
N PRO A 143 -3.11 17.53 8.58
CA PRO A 143 -3.24 17.24 7.17
C PRO A 143 -2.07 17.79 6.36
N ARG A 144 -1.56 16.97 5.45
CA ARG A 144 -0.44 17.32 4.56
C ARG A 144 -0.59 16.61 3.22
N GLU A 145 -0.16 17.27 2.16
CA GLU A 145 -0.04 16.63 0.84
C GLU A 145 1.06 15.57 0.88
N LEU A 146 0.71 14.37 0.40
CA LEU A 146 1.59 13.21 0.30
C LEU A 146 1.84 12.83 -1.16
N ALA A 147 2.79 11.94 -1.40
CA ALA A 147 3.19 11.46 -2.72
C ALA A 147 2.01 10.94 -3.57
N PHE A 148 1.02 10.35 -2.91
CA PHE A 148 -0.14 9.75 -3.56
C PHE A 148 -1.42 10.47 -3.12
N PRO A 149 -2.29 10.87 -4.07
CA PRO A 149 -3.55 11.59 -3.74
C PRO A 149 -4.45 10.83 -2.75
N LEU A 150 -4.52 9.48 -2.85
CA LEU A 150 -5.31 8.68 -1.92
C LEU A 150 -4.72 8.70 -0.50
N HIS A 151 -3.39 8.71 -0.33
CA HIS A 151 -2.75 8.87 0.97
C HIS A 151 -3.08 10.24 1.58
N THR A 152 -3.06 11.30 0.76
CA THR A 152 -3.46 12.66 1.18
C THR A 152 -4.91 12.68 1.67
N GLN A 153 -5.84 12.04 0.97
CA GLN A 153 -7.25 11.94 1.38
C GLN A 153 -7.41 11.21 2.71
N ILE A 154 -6.71 10.10 2.90
CA ILE A 154 -6.74 9.33 4.15
C ILE A 154 -6.23 10.14 5.33
N VAL A 155 -5.08 10.81 5.19
CA VAL A 155 -4.50 11.67 6.23
C VAL A 155 -5.44 12.82 6.57
N THR A 156 -6.02 13.47 5.55
CA THR A 156 -6.99 14.56 5.76
C THR A 156 -8.22 14.07 6.52
N ARG A 157 -8.74 12.89 6.18
CA ARG A 157 -9.90 12.30 6.86
C ARG A 157 -9.57 11.88 8.30
N TYR A 158 -8.39 11.31 8.54
CA TYR A 158 -7.95 10.94 9.87
C TYR A 158 -7.93 12.16 10.82
N PHE A 159 -7.30 13.26 10.42
CA PHE A 159 -7.26 14.47 11.24
C PHE A 159 -8.60 15.22 11.31
N GLY A 160 -9.44 15.11 10.28
CA GLY A 160 -10.78 15.72 10.23
C GLY A 160 -11.85 15.02 11.06
N SER A 161 -11.68 13.72 11.35
CA SER A 161 -12.66 12.92 12.12
C SER A 161 -12.54 13.08 13.65
N GLY A 162 -11.78 14.08 14.12
CA GLY A 162 -11.73 14.41 15.54
C GLY A 162 -11.00 13.38 16.42
N ARG A 163 -10.07 12.59 15.86
CA ARG A 163 -9.21 11.63 16.59
C ARG A 163 -9.96 10.58 17.46
N THR A 164 -11.26 10.43 17.25
CA THR A 164 -12.10 9.47 17.98
C THR A 164 -12.47 8.32 17.03
N LEU A 165 -11.55 7.39 16.83
CA LEU A 165 -11.80 6.11 16.14
C LEU A 165 -11.31 4.95 16.99
#